data_3e4637f1fefc850b0e88f910053af573
#
_entry.id   3e4637f1fefc850b0e88f910053af573
#
_cell.length_a   1.000
_cell.length_b   1.000
_cell.length_c   1.000
_cell.angle_alpha   90.00
_cell.angle_beta   90.00
_cell.angle_gamma   90.00
#
_symmetry.space_group_name_H-M   'P 1'
#
loop_
_entity.id
_entity.type
_entity.pdbx_description
1 polymer ?
#
loop_
_entity_poly.entity_id
_entity_poly.type
_entity_poly.pdbx_seq_one_letter_code
_entity_poly.pdbx_strand_id
1 'polypeptide(L)'
;VYTVSGSVSGLSGTLVLQNNYGSDQTLTSDGSFSFRVASSAKYNVRVKTQPNGKCVVSNGSGTASSDVDNVSVGCWVLVDGGGSSNGVNKNSTYRADNVSLHAFPTANNLFEAAFGNNTFVAVGSSPTANNLYGVTFENNTFVAVGDSGNIVRSTDNGSSFSTVTSPTANGLRGVTFGNNTFVAVGDSGNIVRSTDDGSSWDNVTPPTARDLLGVTFGNNIFVGVSHYGKIVRSTDNGSSWDNVTSPNSNHFNGITFGNNTFVGV
;
A
#
# COMPACT_ATOMS: atom_id res chain seq x y z
N VAL A 1 20.81 37.98 0.04
CA VAL A 1 19.96 37.18 0.92
C VAL A 1 19.03 36.39 0.04
N TYR A 2 18.97 35.08 0.24
CA TYR A 2 18.07 34.18 -0.46
C TYR A 2 16.98 33.68 0.48
N THR A 3 15.92 33.14 -0.11
CA THR A 3 14.82 32.50 0.61
C THR A 3 14.96 30.99 0.50
N VAL A 4 14.83 30.28 1.61
CA VAL A 4 14.64 28.83 1.66
C VAL A 4 13.19 28.59 2.07
N SER A 5 12.38 28.06 1.16
CA SER A 5 10.95 27.90 1.33
C SER A 5 10.47 26.50 0.95
N GLY A 6 9.24 26.20 1.35
CA GLY A 6 8.61 24.92 1.06
C GLY A 6 7.19 24.83 1.58
N SER A 7 6.65 23.62 1.57
CA SER A 7 5.29 23.32 2.00
C SER A 7 5.24 22.26 3.08
N VAL A 8 4.23 22.35 3.94
CA VAL A 8 3.86 21.36 4.94
C VAL A 8 2.54 20.73 4.53
N SER A 9 2.45 19.42 4.60
CA SER A 9 1.23 18.64 4.31
C SER A 9 0.97 17.58 5.37
N GLY A 10 -0.31 17.29 5.62
CA GLY A 10 -0.76 16.29 6.59
C GLY A 10 -0.60 16.70 8.06
N LEU A 11 -0.47 17.98 8.35
CA LEU A 11 -0.24 18.49 9.69
C LEU A 11 -1.50 18.40 10.56
N SER A 12 -1.37 17.74 11.70
CA SER A 12 -2.37 17.71 12.76
C SER A 12 -1.74 18.16 14.09
N GLY A 13 -2.10 19.33 14.55
CA GLY A 13 -1.53 19.95 15.75
C GLY A 13 -0.45 20.98 15.40
N THR A 14 0.45 21.26 16.35
CA THR A 14 1.45 22.32 16.23
C THR A 14 2.81 21.77 15.83
N LEU A 15 3.34 22.23 14.70
CA LEU A 15 4.68 21.93 14.20
C LEU A 15 5.57 23.17 14.39
N VAL A 16 6.78 22.98 14.89
CA VAL A 16 7.80 24.02 14.87
C VAL A 16 8.95 23.59 13.96
N LEU A 17 9.16 24.32 12.88
CA LEU A 17 10.32 24.21 12.02
C LEU A 17 11.42 25.18 12.46
N GLN A 18 12.67 24.78 12.26
CA GLN A 18 13.83 25.59 12.60
C GLN A 18 14.90 25.48 11.52
N ASN A 19 15.52 26.60 11.17
CA ASN A 19 16.68 26.62 10.28
C ASN A 19 17.96 26.92 11.06
N ASN A 20 19.01 26.08 10.87
CA ASN A 20 20.36 26.24 11.45
C ASN A 20 20.40 26.49 12.97
N TYR A 21 19.52 25.82 13.73
CA TYR A 21 19.39 25.98 15.20
C TYR A 21 19.01 27.42 15.65
N GLY A 22 18.59 28.25 14.69
CA GLY A 22 18.12 29.62 14.91
C GLY A 22 16.65 29.76 14.60
N SER A 23 16.27 30.71 13.78
CA SER A 23 14.91 31.09 13.38
C SER A 23 13.87 29.96 13.45
N ASP A 24 12.89 30.12 14.34
CA ASP A 24 11.78 29.19 14.48
C ASP A 24 10.56 29.68 13.69
N GLN A 25 9.83 28.76 13.09
CA GLN A 25 8.54 29.02 12.46
C GLN A 25 7.51 27.99 12.94
N THR A 26 6.39 28.48 13.47
CA THR A 26 5.30 27.66 13.98
C THR A 26 4.19 27.59 12.96
N LEU A 27 3.71 26.36 12.66
CA LEU A 27 2.57 26.06 11.81
C LEU A 27 1.55 25.26 12.61
N THR A 28 0.26 25.52 12.38
CA THR A 28 -0.86 24.81 13.02
C THR A 28 -1.78 24.15 12.01
N SER A 29 -1.50 24.32 10.72
CA SER A 29 -2.20 23.69 9.58
C SER A 29 -1.24 23.52 8.42
N ASP A 30 -1.64 22.75 7.43
CA ASP A 30 -0.95 22.66 6.15
C ASP A 30 -0.76 24.04 5.54
N GLY A 31 0.38 24.26 4.87
CA GLY A 31 0.71 25.56 4.31
C GLY A 31 2.18 25.69 3.94
N SER A 32 2.57 26.92 3.56
CA SER A 32 3.93 27.24 3.18
C SER A 32 4.72 27.81 4.36
N PHE A 33 6.04 27.65 4.29
CA PHE A 33 7.00 28.26 5.21
C PHE A 33 8.17 28.86 4.44
N SER A 34 8.89 29.80 5.07
CA SER A 34 10.10 30.38 4.48
C SER A 34 11.08 30.88 5.52
N PHE A 35 12.37 30.71 5.25
CA PHE A 35 13.47 31.23 6.03
C PHE A 35 14.39 32.10 5.15
N ARG A 36 14.92 33.17 5.70
CA ARG A 36 15.94 33.99 5.03
C ARG A 36 17.34 33.46 5.37
N VAL A 37 18.19 33.32 4.37
CA VAL A 37 19.59 32.89 4.51
C VAL A 37 20.52 33.80 3.73
N ALA A 38 21.73 34.01 4.23
CA ALA A 38 22.71 34.80 3.48
C ALA A 38 23.12 34.08 2.20
N SER A 39 23.59 34.84 1.20
CA SER A 39 24.15 34.29 -0.03
C SER A 39 25.30 33.34 0.29
N SER A 40 25.32 32.17 -0.35
CA SER A 40 26.29 31.11 -0.15
C SER A 40 26.34 30.52 1.27
N ALA A 41 25.35 30.82 2.12
CA ALA A 41 25.24 30.19 3.44
C ALA A 41 24.62 28.80 3.36
N LYS A 42 25.05 27.92 4.25
CA LYS A 42 24.40 26.64 4.46
C LYS A 42 23.05 26.84 5.14
N TYR A 43 22.08 26.04 4.75
CA TYR A 43 20.79 25.93 5.43
C TYR A 43 20.55 24.50 5.88
N ASN A 44 19.80 24.36 6.97
CA ASN A 44 19.36 23.07 7.51
C ASN A 44 18.00 23.26 8.20
N VAL A 45 16.93 23.08 7.40
CA VAL A 45 15.56 23.11 7.89
C VAL A 45 15.24 21.76 8.53
N ARG A 46 14.79 21.79 9.76
CA ARG A 46 14.48 20.60 10.54
C ARG A 46 13.23 20.82 11.39
N VAL A 47 12.62 19.73 11.80
CA VAL A 47 11.56 19.75 12.81
C VAL A 47 12.21 19.95 14.19
N LYS A 48 11.85 21.04 14.87
CA LYS A 48 12.23 21.32 16.25
C LYS A 48 11.23 20.72 17.23
N THR A 49 9.94 20.90 16.96
CA THR A 49 8.86 20.33 17.77
C THR A 49 7.89 19.57 16.85
N GLN A 50 7.70 18.30 17.16
CA GLN A 50 6.74 17.45 16.47
C GLN A 50 5.31 17.78 16.93
N PRO A 51 4.31 17.73 16.04
CA PRO A 51 2.89 17.78 16.40
C PRO A 51 2.45 16.48 17.09
N ASN A 52 1.15 16.25 17.24
CA ASN A 52 0.59 14.99 17.78
C ASN A 52 0.91 13.73 16.94
N GLY A 53 1.67 13.87 15.86
CA GLY A 53 2.18 12.83 15.00
C GLY A 53 3.68 12.99 14.76
N LYS A 54 4.13 12.60 13.58
CA LYS A 54 5.52 12.75 13.15
C LYS A 54 5.59 13.52 11.84
N CYS A 55 6.49 14.49 11.74
CA CYS A 55 6.82 15.18 10.50
C CYS A 55 8.27 14.91 10.10
N VAL A 56 8.52 14.80 8.81
CA VAL A 56 9.86 14.64 8.23
C VAL A 56 10.08 15.71 7.15
N VAL A 57 11.29 16.24 7.14
CA VAL A 57 11.73 17.24 6.15
C VAL A 57 12.49 16.55 5.03
N SER A 58 12.12 16.80 3.79
CA SER A 58 12.86 16.40 2.58
C SER A 58 13.45 17.65 1.92
N ASN A 59 14.64 17.51 1.31
CA ASN A 59 15.42 18.63 0.72
C ASN A 59 15.74 19.76 1.71
N GLY A 60 15.71 19.47 3.01
CA GLY A 60 15.85 20.46 4.07
C GLY A 60 17.25 21.06 4.25
N SER A 61 18.27 20.57 3.56
CA SER A 61 19.65 21.02 3.76
C SER A 61 20.41 21.26 2.46
N GLY A 62 21.29 22.25 2.46
CA GLY A 62 22.09 22.60 1.30
C GLY A 62 22.87 23.90 1.49
N THR A 63 23.34 24.47 0.36
CA THR A 63 23.95 25.80 0.31
C THR A 63 23.10 26.68 -0.62
N ALA A 64 22.68 27.83 -0.13
CA ALA A 64 21.82 28.75 -0.88
C ALA A 64 22.64 29.57 -1.87
N SER A 65 22.69 29.16 -3.13
CA SER A 65 23.27 29.92 -4.25
C SER A 65 22.21 30.73 -5.04
N SER A 66 20.94 30.43 -4.81
CA SER A 66 19.73 31.11 -5.29
C SER A 66 18.61 30.86 -4.28
N ASP A 67 17.42 31.38 -4.55
CA ASP A 67 16.23 30.98 -3.80
C ASP A 67 15.99 29.46 -3.93
N VAL A 68 15.59 28.82 -2.83
CA VAL A 68 15.28 27.40 -2.71
C VAL A 68 13.80 27.29 -2.38
N ASP A 69 13.02 26.59 -3.21
CA ASP A 69 11.56 26.48 -3.10
C ASP A 69 11.04 25.03 -3.04
N ASN A 70 11.94 24.07 -2.95
CA ASN A 70 11.65 22.63 -3.04
C ASN A 70 11.78 21.88 -1.69
N VAL A 71 11.80 22.59 -0.57
CA VAL A 71 11.79 21.93 0.74
C VAL A 71 10.36 21.45 1.03
N SER A 72 10.19 20.18 1.36
CA SER A 72 8.90 19.63 1.72
C SER A 72 8.90 19.04 3.12
N VAL A 73 7.78 19.19 3.82
CA VAL A 73 7.56 18.60 5.14
C VAL A 73 6.28 17.77 5.10
N GLY A 74 6.43 16.46 5.14
CA GLY A 74 5.31 15.52 5.24
C GLY A 74 5.05 15.17 6.70
N CYS A 75 3.80 15.32 7.16
CA CYS A 75 3.36 14.99 8.51
C CYS A 75 2.33 13.87 8.46
N TRP A 76 2.33 13.02 9.50
CA TRP A 76 1.32 11.96 9.68
C TRP A 76 1.05 11.75 11.17
N VAL A 77 -0.18 11.39 11.48
CA VAL A 77 -0.59 10.99 12.82
C VAL A 77 -0.56 9.46 12.88
N LEU A 78 0.13 8.91 13.87
CA LEU A 78 -0.04 7.51 14.21
C LEU A 78 -1.40 7.36 14.88
N VAL A 79 -2.39 6.86 14.18
CA VAL A 79 -3.64 6.44 14.81
C VAL A 79 -3.35 5.11 15.50
N ASP A 80 -3.15 5.16 16.82
CA ASP A 80 -3.08 3.97 17.66
C ASP A 80 -4.47 3.35 17.64
N GLY A 81 -4.65 2.31 16.83
CA GLY A 81 -5.84 1.48 16.85
C GLY A 81 -5.88 0.77 18.21
N GLY A 82 -6.61 1.34 19.15
CA GLY A 82 -6.84 0.76 20.47
C GLY A 82 -7.54 -0.59 20.36
N GLY A 83 -6.78 -1.65 20.16
CA GLY A 83 -7.16 -3.05 20.13
C GLY A 83 -6.08 -3.87 20.79
N SER A 84 -6.43 -4.50 21.92
CA SER A 84 -5.62 -5.33 22.78
C SER A 84 -4.63 -6.24 22.05
N SER A 85 -3.35 -6.05 22.39
CA SER A 85 -2.27 -7.03 22.47
C SER A 85 -2.28 -8.24 21.57
N ASN A 86 -1.42 -8.24 20.51
CA ASN A 86 -0.32 -9.21 20.39
C ASN A 86 0.56 -8.85 19.19
N GLY A 87 1.72 -8.28 19.50
CA GLY A 87 2.88 -8.50 18.63
C GLY A 87 3.17 -7.53 17.50
N VAL A 88 2.75 -6.27 17.53
CA VAL A 88 3.32 -5.28 16.60
C VAL A 88 4.54 -4.64 17.25
N ASN A 89 5.70 -4.99 16.70
CA ASN A 89 6.99 -4.46 17.11
C ASN A 89 7.04 -2.95 16.85
N LYS A 90 7.15 -2.13 17.91
CA LYS A 90 7.13 -0.66 17.90
C LYS A 90 8.32 0.01 17.16
N ASN A 91 9.04 -0.72 16.31
CA ASN A 91 10.24 -0.24 15.62
C ASN A 91 10.13 -0.16 14.09
N SER A 92 8.92 -0.14 13.55
CA SER A 92 8.74 0.02 12.10
C SER A 92 8.78 1.50 11.72
N THR A 93 9.92 1.93 11.18
CA THR A 93 10.06 3.23 10.52
C THR A 93 9.46 3.13 9.12
N TYR A 94 8.26 3.67 8.91
CA TYR A 94 7.71 3.84 7.57
C TYR A 94 8.21 5.17 6.99
N ARG A 95 8.90 5.11 5.84
CA ARG A 95 9.16 6.29 5.00
C ARG A 95 8.02 6.40 4.01
N ALA A 96 7.33 7.52 4.03
CA ALA A 96 6.38 7.86 3.00
C ALA A 96 6.53 9.35 2.66
N ASP A 97 7.25 9.61 1.60
CA ASP A 97 7.27 10.92 0.95
C ASP A 97 6.04 10.96 0.03
N ASN A 98 5.10 11.85 0.31
CA ASN A 98 3.84 12.07 -0.42
C ASN A 98 2.75 10.97 -0.30
N VAL A 99 2.41 10.57 0.92
CA VAL A 99 1.26 9.68 1.15
C VAL A 99 0.04 10.49 1.59
N SER A 100 -0.97 10.55 0.76
CA SER A 100 -2.31 10.92 1.20
C SER A 100 -2.97 9.70 1.86
N LEU A 101 -2.91 9.63 3.18
CA LEU A 101 -3.67 8.63 3.93
C LEU A 101 -5.13 9.06 3.93
N HIS A 102 -5.96 8.42 3.14
CA HIS A 102 -7.40 8.45 3.35
C HIS A 102 -7.67 7.58 4.59
N ALA A 103 -7.86 8.25 5.74
CA ALA A 103 -8.18 7.57 6.98
C ALA A 103 -9.54 6.86 6.82
N PHE A 104 -9.53 5.54 6.89
CA PHE A 104 -10.76 4.80 7.17
C PHE A 104 -11.15 5.12 8.63
N PRO A 105 -12.37 5.65 8.88
CA PRO A 105 -12.76 6.14 10.22
C PRO A 105 -13.14 5.02 11.18
N THR A 106 -12.53 3.84 11.09
CA THR A 106 -12.90 2.69 11.94
C THR A 106 -11.66 2.00 12.51
N ALA A 107 -11.76 1.58 13.79
CA ALA A 107 -10.78 0.79 14.52
C ALA A 107 -10.69 -0.67 14.01
N ASN A 108 -10.65 -0.87 12.70
CA ASN A 108 -10.68 -2.18 12.06
C ASN A 108 -9.27 -2.62 11.64
N ASN A 109 -9.05 -3.93 11.59
CA ASN A 109 -7.79 -4.49 11.15
C ASN A 109 -7.56 -4.17 9.67
N LEU A 110 -6.37 -3.70 9.33
CA LEU A 110 -5.91 -3.62 7.95
C LEU A 110 -5.16 -4.90 7.61
N PHE A 111 -5.40 -5.44 6.43
CA PHE A 111 -4.84 -6.72 5.99
C PHE A 111 -3.77 -6.54 4.92
N GLU A 112 -3.99 -5.62 3.97
CA GLU A 112 -3.05 -5.36 2.89
C GLU A 112 -3.09 -3.91 2.44
N ALA A 113 -2.02 -3.46 1.78
CA ALA A 113 -1.94 -2.14 1.17
C ALA A 113 -1.20 -2.20 -0.18
N ALA A 114 -1.69 -1.45 -1.16
CA ALA A 114 -1.06 -1.26 -2.45
C ALA A 114 -0.70 0.22 -2.68
N PHE A 115 0.35 0.45 -3.47
CA PHE A 115 0.79 1.79 -3.87
C PHE A 115 0.77 1.92 -5.39
N GLY A 116 0.18 3.01 -5.86
CA GLY A 116 0.19 3.36 -7.28
C GLY A 116 -0.21 4.82 -7.49
N ASN A 117 0.34 5.45 -8.52
CA ASN A 117 0.07 6.86 -8.86
C ASN A 117 0.15 7.81 -7.65
N ASN A 118 1.20 7.69 -6.83
CA ASN A 118 1.41 8.46 -5.59
C ASN A 118 0.31 8.28 -4.53
N THR A 119 -0.51 7.23 -4.63
CA THR A 119 -1.60 6.93 -3.69
C THR A 119 -1.39 5.58 -3.03
N PHE A 120 -1.54 5.52 -1.71
CA PHE A 120 -1.66 4.26 -0.98
C PHE A 120 -3.13 3.93 -0.76
N VAL A 121 -3.51 2.70 -1.05
CA VAL A 121 -4.81 2.14 -0.72
C VAL A 121 -4.59 0.97 0.23
N ALA A 122 -5.20 1.02 1.40
CA ALA A 122 -5.19 -0.08 2.37
C ALA A 122 -6.59 -0.66 2.52
N VAL A 123 -6.66 -1.98 2.64
CA VAL A 123 -7.92 -2.73 2.78
C VAL A 123 -7.92 -3.52 4.08
N GLY A 124 -9.11 -3.81 4.58
CA GLY A 124 -9.24 -4.49 5.87
C GLY A 124 -10.66 -4.87 6.23
N SER A 125 -10.88 -5.10 7.53
CA SER A 125 -12.20 -5.49 8.06
C SER A 125 -13.18 -4.31 8.07
N SER A 126 -14.46 -4.62 7.84
CA SER A 126 -15.55 -3.66 7.87
C SER A 126 -16.64 -4.12 8.84
N PRO A 127 -17.16 -3.25 9.73
CA PRO A 127 -18.22 -3.61 10.65
C PRO A 127 -19.59 -3.68 9.98
N THR A 128 -19.74 -3.13 8.78
CA THR A 128 -21.03 -2.98 8.09
C THR A 128 -21.06 -3.54 6.68
N ALA A 129 -19.92 -4.03 6.18
CA ALA A 129 -19.77 -4.57 4.82
C ALA A 129 -18.82 -5.77 4.83
N ASN A 130 -18.60 -6.37 3.67
CA ASN A 130 -17.65 -7.47 3.51
C ASN A 130 -16.20 -6.99 3.76
N ASN A 131 -15.42 -7.80 4.44
CA ASN A 131 -13.99 -7.55 4.58
C ASN A 131 -13.30 -7.64 3.23
N LEU A 132 -12.27 -6.80 3.03
CA LEU A 132 -11.36 -6.89 1.90
C LEU A 132 -10.01 -7.39 2.40
N TYR A 133 -9.47 -8.43 1.76
CA TYR A 133 -8.25 -9.12 2.19
C TYR A 133 -7.05 -8.81 1.32
N GLY A 134 -7.27 -8.57 0.03
CA GLY A 134 -6.22 -8.34 -0.94
C GLY A 134 -6.45 -7.06 -1.73
N VAL A 135 -5.36 -6.35 -2.08
CA VAL A 135 -5.42 -5.19 -2.96
C VAL A 135 -4.17 -5.12 -3.83
N THR A 136 -4.34 -4.75 -5.10
CA THR A 136 -3.22 -4.49 -6.02
C THR A 136 -3.49 -3.28 -6.87
N PHE A 137 -2.42 -2.71 -7.46
CA PHE A 137 -2.50 -1.58 -8.37
C PHE A 137 -1.70 -1.85 -9.63
N GLU A 138 -2.35 -1.76 -10.78
CA GLU A 138 -1.70 -1.76 -12.10
C GLU A 138 -2.61 -1.10 -13.13
N ASN A 139 -2.04 -0.66 -14.25
CA ASN A 139 -2.77 0.00 -15.35
C ASN A 139 -3.71 1.12 -14.87
N ASN A 140 -3.24 1.99 -13.95
CA ASN A 140 -4.04 3.06 -13.33
C ASN A 140 -5.30 2.56 -12.58
N THR A 141 -5.34 1.28 -12.20
CA THR A 141 -6.49 0.65 -11.59
C THR A 141 -6.09 0.01 -10.26
N PHE A 142 -6.79 0.36 -9.19
CA PHE A 142 -6.80 -0.43 -7.96
C PHE A 142 -7.89 -1.49 -8.05
N VAL A 143 -7.53 -2.71 -7.70
CA VAL A 143 -8.47 -3.82 -7.53
C VAL A 143 -8.32 -4.38 -6.13
N ALA A 144 -9.42 -4.49 -5.38
CA ALA A 144 -9.43 -5.13 -4.08
C ALA A 144 -10.48 -6.25 -4.02
N VAL A 145 -10.16 -7.30 -3.26
CA VAL A 145 -10.95 -8.53 -3.18
C VAL A 145 -11.21 -8.94 -1.74
N GLY A 146 -12.30 -9.67 -1.50
CA GLY A 146 -12.67 -10.02 -0.13
C GLY A 146 -13.76 -11.07 0.03
N ASP A 147 -14.46 -11.00 1.17
CA ASP A 147 -15.52 -11.94 1.57
C ASP A 147 -16.60 -12.05 0.51
N SER A 148 -17.20 -13.25 0.42
CA SER A 148 -18.34 -13.54 -0.46
C SER A 148 -18.06 -13.24 -1.94
N GLY A 149 -16.82 -13.38 -2.36
CA GLY A 149 -16.38 -13.08 -3.72
C GLY A 149 -16.34 -11.58 -4.06
N ASN A 150 -16.44 -10.71 -3.06
CA ASN A 150 -16.48 -9.27 -3.31
C ASN A 150 -15.25 -8.78 -4.08
N ILE A 151 -15.48 -8.05 -5.16
CA ILE A 151 -14.45 -7.39 -5.96
C ILE A 151 -14.84 -5.92 -6.09
N VAL A 152 -13.94 -5.02 -5.73
CA VAL A 152 -14.11 -3.59 -5.93
C VAL A 152 -12.95 -3.01 -6.74
N ARG A 153 -13.26 -2.03 -7.56
CA ARG A 153 -12.36 -1.42 -8.54
C ARG A 153 -12.39 0.09 -8.46
N SER A 154 -11.22 0.72 -8.57
CA SER A 154 -11.07 2.17 -8.70
C SER A 154 -10.20 2.50 -9.91
N THR A 155 -10.63 3.47 -10.72
CA THR A 155 -9.87 4.02 -11.86
C THR A 155 -9.55 5.52 -11.68
N ASP A 156 -9.79 6.05 -10.50
CA ASP A 156 -9.62 7.44 -10.13
C ASP A 156 -8.64 7.63 -8.97
N ASN A 157 -7.57 6.82 -8.98
CA ASN A 157 -6.52 6.82 -7.95
C ASN A 157 -7.04 6.55 -6.52
N GLY A 158 -8.03 5.65 -6.38
CA GLY A 158 -8.56 5.29 -5.08
C GLY A 158 -9.53 6.33 -4.47
N SER A 159 -9.90 7.36 -5.23
CA SER A 159 -10.86 8.38 -4.75
C SER A 159 -12.27 7.81 -4.60
N SER A 160 -12.64 6.86 -5.47
CA SER A 160 -13.87 6.09 -5.34
C SER A 160 -13.67 4.63 -5.77
N PHE A 161 -14.53 3.76 -5.24
CA PHE A 161 -14.56 2.33 -5.59
C PHE A 161 -15.95 1.92 -6.02
N SER A 162 -16.05 1.16 -7.10
CA SER A 162 -17.28 0.53 -7.57
C SER A 162 -17.18 -0.99 -7.43
N THR A 163 -18.31 -1.63 -7.08
CA THR A 163 -18.39 -3.08 -7.05
C THR A 163 -18.41 -3.65 -8.47
N VAL A 164 -17.65 -4.71 -8.69
CA VAL A 164 -17.61 -5.46 -9.93
C VAL A 164 -18.34 -6.79 -9.72
N THR A 165 -19.09 -7.24 -10.73
CA THR A 165 -19.76 -8.54 -10.67
C THR A 165 -18.73 -9.65 -10.59
N SER A 166 -18.75 -10.42 -9.51
CA SER A 166 -17.88 -11.57 -9.32
C SER A 166 -18.52 -12.83 -9.87
N PRO A 167 -17.75 -13.71 -10.51
CA PRO A 167 -18.25 -15.01 -10.99
C PRO A 167 -18.35 -16.05 -9.84
N THR A 168 -17.98 -15.68 -8.62
CA THR A 168 -17.97 -16.58 -7.45
C THR A 168 -18.58 -15.91 -6.22
N ALA A 169 -19.16 -16.73 -5.34
CA ALA A 169 -19.56 -16.33 -3.99
C ALA A 169 -18.53 -16.76 -2.91
N ASN A 170 -17.44 -17.47 -3.29
CA ASN A 170 -16.37 -17.84 -2.36
C ASN A 170 -15.51 -16.63 -2.03
N GLY A 171 -15.06 -16.54 -0.77
CA GLY A 171 -14.15 -15.47 -0.34
C GLY A 171 -12.86 -15.48 -1.16
N LEU A 172 -12.43 -14.30 -1.58
CA LEU A 172 -11.16 -14.08 -2.27
C LEU A 172 -10.14 -13.55 -1.26
N ARG A 173 -8.93 -14.13 -1.23
CA ARG A 173 -7.91 -13.87 -0.20
C ARG A 173 -6.75 -13.05 -0.70
N GLY A 174 -6.38 -13.19 -1.97
CA GLY A 174 -5.28 -12.47 -2.58
C GLY A 174 -5.56 -12.09 -4.02
N VAL A 175 -4.95 -11.02 -4.49
CA VAL A 175 -5.03 -10.54 -5.86
C VAL A 175 -3.67 -10.05 -6.34
N THR A 176 -3.35 -10.31 -7.59
CA THR A 176 -2.11 -9.83 -8.23
C THR A 176 -2.35 -9.50 -9.69
N PHE A 177 -1.38 -8.83 -10.30
CA PHE A 177 -1.41 -8.49 -11.72
C PHE A 177 -0.13 -8.93 -12.42
N GLY A 178 -0.25 -9.37 -13.66
CA GLY A 178 0.86 -9.67 -14.55
C GLY A 178 0.38 -9.90 -15.97
N ASN A 179 1.19 -9.53 -16.96
CA ASN A 179 0.87 -9.69 -18.39
C ASN A 179 -0.54 -9.22 -18.74
N ASN A 180 -0.92 -8.00 -18.34
CA ASN A 180 -2.25 -7.41 -18.58
C ASN A 180 -3.43 -8.24 -18.03
N THR A 181 -3.17 -9.03 -16.98
CA THR A 181 -4.16 -9.91 -16.39
C THR A 181 -4.18 -9.74 -14.88
N PHE A 182 -5.34 -9.48 -14.30
CA PHE A 182 -5.56 -9.63 -12.87
C PHE A 182 -5.95 -11.08 -12.58
N VAL A 183 -5.39 -11.63 -11.50
CA VAL A 183 -5.75 -12.94 -10.97
C VAL A 183 -6.03 -12.80 -9.48
N ALA A 184 -7.20 -13.29 -9.04
CA ALA A 184 -7.50 -13.40 -7.63
C ALA A 184 -7.76 -14.85 -7.24
N VAL A 185 -7.35 -15.20 -6.02
CA VAL A 185 -7.44 -16.56 -5.48
C VAL A 185 -8.12 -16.53 -4.11
N GLY A 186 -8.71 -17.68 -3.72
CA GLY A 186 -9.42 -17.71 -2.45
C GLY A 186 -9.89 -19.06 -1.98
N ASP A 187 -10.98 -19.04 -1.22
CA ASP A 187 -11.56 -20.19 -0.53
C ASP A 187 -11.95 -21.30 -1.51
N SER A 188 -11.82 -22.54 -1.07
CA SER A 188 -12.11 -23.77 -1.87
C SER A 188 -11.30 -23.86 -3.17
N GLY A 189 -10.11 -23.26 -3.19
CA GLY A 189 -9.22 -23.26 -4.35
C GLY A 189 -9.65 -22.30 -5.45
N ASN A 190 -10.66 -21.47 -5.19
CA ASN A 190 -11.24 -20.60 -6.22
C ASN A 190 -10.18 -19.69 -6.86
N ILE A 191 -10.25 -19.59 -8.17
CA ILE A 191 -9.39 -18.71 -8.98
C ILE A 191 -10.29 -17.96 -9.94
N VAL A 192 -10.19 -16.65 -9.95
CA VAL A 192 -10.86 -15.78 -10.90
C VAL A 192 -9.86 -14.90 -11.63
N ARG A 193 -10.15 -14.58 -12.87
CA ARG A 193 -9.24 -13.91 -13.81
C ARG A 193 -9.94 -12.79 -14.55
N SER A 194 -9.25 -11.67 -14.76
CA SER A 194 -9.70 -10.56 -15.61
C SER A 194 -8.61 -10.17 -16.60
N THR A 195 -8.99 -9.91 -17.84
CA THR A 195 -8.10 -9.44 -18.92
C THR A 195 -8.51 -8.07 -19.47
N ASP A 196 -9.39 -7.37 -18.78
CA ASP A 196 -9.97 -6.09 -19.14
C ASP A 196 -9.88 -5.06 -18.01
N ASP A 197 -8.71 -5.01 -17.37
CA ASP A 197 -8.39 -4.10 -16.28
C ASP A 197 -9.35 -4.22 -15.09
N GLY A 198 -9.80 -5.45 -14.78
CA GLY A 198 -10.68 -5.73 -13.65
C GLY A 198 -12.14 -5.36 -13.88
N SER A 199 -12.55 -5.05 -15.12
CA SER A 199 -13.94 -4.66 -15.46
C SER A 199 -14.88 -5.85 -15.45
N SER A 200 -14.40 -7.02 -15.89
CA SER A 200 -15.12 -8.29 -15.79
C SER A 200 -14.19 -9.42 -15.37
N TRP A 201 -14.77 -10.48 -14.84
CA TRP A 201 -14.02 -11.62 -14.27
C TRP A 201 -14.64 -12.94 -14.68
N ASP A 202 -13.77 -13.91 -14.97
CA ASP A 202 -14.13 -15.29 -15.30
C ASP A 202 -13.62 -16.26 -14.24
N ASN A 203 -14.39 -17.32 -13.97
CA ASN A 203 -13.92 -18.46 -13.17
C ASN A 203 -12.89 -19.27 -13.97
N VAL A 204 -11.83 -19.67 -13.29
CA VAL A 204 -10.85 -20.60 -13.80
C VAL A 204 -10.94 -21.92 -13.03
N THR A 205 -10.85 -23.06 -13.72
CA THR A 205 -10.89 -24.37 -13.07
C THR A 205 -9.67 -24.54 -12.16
N PRO A 206 -9.85 -24.71 -10.83
CA PRO A 206 -8.73 -24.85 -9.93
C PRO A 206 -8.15 -26.28 -9.96
N PRO A 207 -6.86 -26.45 -9.79
CA PRO A 207 -6.23 -27.78 -9.68
C PRO A 207 -6.36 -28.37 -8.27
N THR A 208 -6.97 -27.66 -7.34
CA THR A 208 -7.14 -28.03 -5.93
C THR A 208 -8.43 -27.46 -5.36
N ALA A 209 -9.04 -28.13 -4.39
CA ALA A 209 -10.17 -27.60 -3.63
C ALA A 209 -9.73 -26.98 -2.28
N ARG A 210 -8.44 -26.74 -2.08
CA ARG A 210 -7.94 -26.11 -0.84
C ARG A 210 -7.87 -24.61 -1.00
N ASP A 211 -8.14 -23.91 0.09
CA ASP A 211 -8.08 -22.46 0.14
C ASP A 211 -6.71 -21.95 -0.32
N LEU A 212 -6.70 -21.06 -1.29
CA LEU A 212 -5.50 -20.34 -1.74
C LEU A 212 -5.43 -19.02 -0.98
N LEU A 213 -4.31 -18.78 -0.30
CA LEU A 213 -4.16 -17.66 0.63
C LEU A 213 -3.39 -16.50 0.05
N GLY A 214 -2.54 -16.77 -0.93
CA GLY A 214 -1.76 -15.74 -1.60
C GLY A 214 -1.47 -16.10 -3.05
N VAL A 215 -1.29 -15.09 -3.88
CA VAL A 215 -0.90 -15.21 -5.28
C VAL A 215 0.06 -14.10 -5.66
N THR A 216 1.04 -14.42 -6.48
CA THR A 216 1.98 -13.42 -7.03
C THR A 216 2.33 -13.76 -8.47
N PHE A 217 2.89 -12.77 -9.17
CA PHE A 217 3.35 -12.91 -10.55
C PHE A 217 4.84 -12.59 -10.66
N GLY A 218 5.55 -13.37 -11.44
CA GLY A 218 6.94 -13.15 -11.80
C GLY A 218 7.40 -14.10 -12.89
N ASN A 219 8.37 -13.70 -13.70
CA ASN A 219 8.91 -14.51 -14.80
C ASN A 219 7.83 -15.10 -15.72
N ASN A 220 6.79 -14.34 -16.05
CA ASN A 220 5.64 -14.78 -16.85
C ASN A 220 4.85 -15.95 -16.24
N ILE A 221 4.94 -16.15 -14.93
CA ILE A 221 4.29 -17.23 -14.20
C ILE A 221 3.46 -16.63 -13.07
N PHE A 222 2.21 -17.04 -12.91
CA PHE A 222 1.45 -16.87 -11.69
C PHE A 222 1.70 -18.05 -10.75
N VAL A 223 1.92 -17.76 -9.47
CA VAL A 223 2.08 -18.78 -8.43
C VAL A 223 1.15 -18.47 -7.28
N GLY A 224 0.32 -19.44 -6.91
CA GLY A 224 -0.56 -19.39 -5.75
C GLY A 224 -0.12 -20.38 -4.68
N VAL A 225 -0.36 -20.02 -3.41
CA VAL A 225 0.02 -20.85 -2.25
C VAL A 225 -1.14 -21.03 -1.28
N SER A 226 -1.06 -22.10 -0.51
CA SER A 226 -2.13 -22.58 0.36
C SER A 226 -1.57 -23.22 1.62
N HIS A 227 -2.46 -23.60 2.53
CA HIS A 227 -2.12 -24.48 3.65
C HIS A 227 -1.60 -25.83 3.20
N TYR A 228 -0.87 -26.51 4.08
CA TYR A 228 -0.32 -27.86 3.90
C TYR A 228 0.62 -28.00 2.70
N GLY A 229 1.43 -26.97 2.44
CA GLY A 229 2.45 -27.00 1.39
C GLY A 229 1.89 -27.03 -0.04
N LYS A 230 0.62 -26.68 -0.25
CA LYS A 230 0.04 -26.69 -1.59
C LYS A 230 0.51 -25.47 -2.37
N ILE A 231 1.03 -25.71 -3.55
CA ILE A 231 1.46 -24.69 -4.50
C ILE A 231 0.76 -24.97 -5.84
N VAL A 232 0.23 -23.92 -6.45
CA VAL A 232 -0.33 -23.97 -7.80
C VAL A 232 0.36 -22.94 -8.68
N ARG A 233 0.50 -23.23 -9.96
CA ARG A 233 1.11 -22.30 -10.92
C ARG A 233 0.34 -22.27 -12.24
N SER A 234 0.43 -21.14 -12.91
CA SER A 234 -0.01 -20.96 -14.29
C SER A 234 1.13 -20.39 -15.14
N THR A 235 1.34 -20.95 -16.32
CA THR A 235 2.32 -20.47 -17.33
C THR A 235 1.65 -19.92 -18.58
N ASP A 236 0.32 -19.85 -18.59
CA ASP A 236 -0.52 -19.44 -19.72
C ASP A 236 -1.43 -18.25 -19.36
N ASN A 237 -0.86 -17.33 -18.61
CA ASN A 237 -1.54 -16.07 -18.24
C ASN A 237 -2.78 -16.27 -17.35
N GLY A 238 -2.74 -17.25 -16.46
CA GLY A 238 -3.84 -17.56 -15.53
C GLY A 238 -4.99 -18.34 -16.14
N SER A 239 -4.87 -18.81 -17.39
CA SER A 239 -5.96 -19.52 -18.08
C SER A 239 -6.11 -20.96 -17.59
N SER A 240 -5.01 -21.61 -17.25
CA SER A 240 -5.01 -22.92 -16.61
C SER A 240 -3.96 -23.00 -15.52
N TRP A 241 -4.12 -23.96 -14.61
CA TRP A 241 -3.28 -24.08 -13.43
C TRP A 241 -2.91 -25.54 -13.13
N ASP A 242 -1.66 -25.73 -12.75
CA ASP A 242 -1.10 -27.01 -12.35
C ASP A 242 -0.73 -27.04 -10.87
N ASN A 243 -0.79 -28.23 -10.26
CA ASN A 243 -0.21 -28.45 -8.93
C ASN A 243 1.31 -28.54 -9.04
N VAL A 244 2.01 -27.86 -8.13
CA VAL A 244 3.46 -27.95 -7.98
C VAL A 244 3.78 -28.71 -6.71
N THR A 245 4.76 -29.63 -6.76
CA THR A 245 5.21 -30.36 -5.59
C THR A 245 5.99 -29.44 -4.67
N SER A 246 5.52 -29.30 -3.43
CA SER A 246 6.25 -28.59 -2.38
C SER A 246 7.29 -29.50 -1.72
N PRO A 247 8.43 -28.98 -1.25
CA PRO A 247 9.43 -29.74 -0.54
C PRO A 247 8.96 -30.22 0.85
N ASN A 248 7.90 -29.62 1.39
CA ASN A 248 7.31 -29.95 2.68
C ASN A 248 5.80 -29.68 2.70
N SER A 249 5.14 -30.05 3.79
CA SER A 249 3.70 -29.85 4.00
C SER A 249 3.38 -28.68 4.95
N ASN A 250 4.32 -27.75 5.15
CA ASN A 250 4.08 -26.58 5.99
C ASN A 250 3.03 -25.66 5.36
N HIS A 251 2.35 -24.90 6.21
CA HIS A 251 1.40 -23.88 5.75
C HIS A 251 2.14 -22.72 5.11
N PHE A 252 1.62 -22.23 3.99
CA PHE A 252 1.98 -20.95 3.43
C PHE A 252 0.84 -19.97 3.69
N ASN A 253 1.17 -18.78 4.22
CA ASN A 253 0.22 -17.71 4.45
C ASN A 253 0.34 -16.59 3.40
N GLY A 254 1.45 -16.54 2.70
CA GLY A 254 1.70 -15.55 1.67
C GLY A 254 2.82 -15.96 0.73
N ILE A 255 2.91 -15.27 -0.40
CA ILE A 255 3.95 -15.47 -1.41
C ILE A 255 4.30 -14.13 -2.04
N THR A 256 5.57 -13.95 -2.34
CA THR A 256 6.07 -12.80 -3.08
C THR A 256 7.09 -13.22 -4.12
N PHE A 257 7.37 -12.34 -5.08
CA PHE A 257 8.40 -12.51 -6.09
C PHE A 257 9.37 -11.33 -6.07
N GLY A 258 10.64 -11.62 -6.13
CA GLY A 258 11.69 -10.61 -6.23
C GLY A 258 13.02 -11.26 -6.58
N ASN A 259 13.89 -10.52 -7.23
CA ASN A 259 15.22 -10.98 -7.62
C ASN A 259 15.20 -12.38 -8.29
N ASN A 260 14.28 -12.55 -9.23
CA ASN A 260 14.09 -13.79 -10.01
C ASN A 260 13.71 -15.04 -9.18
N THR A 261 13.16 -14.84 -7.97
CA THR A 261 12.87 -15.91 -7.02
C THR A 261 11.48 -15.73 -6.42
N PHE A 262 10.71 -16.82 -6.31
CA PHE A 262 9.48 -16.88 -5.53
C PHE A 262 9.81 -17.26 -4.09
N VAL A 263 9.24 -16.55 -3.13
CA VAL A 263 9.39 -16.81 -1.69
C VAL A 263 8.02 -16.92 -1.06
N GLY A 264 7.70 -18.12 -0.54
CA GLY A 264 6.50 -18.42 0.23
C GLY A 264 6.80 -18.44 1.74
N VAL A 265 5.90 -17.89 2.55
CA VAL A 265 6.01 -17.79 4.01
C VAL A 265 4.75 -18.30 4.71
#